data_038a22ec6b6bbf18c59ba77963fbf8ef
#
_entry.id   038a22ec6b6bbf18c59ba77963fbf8ef
#
_cell.length_a   1.000
_cell.length_b   1.000
_cell.length_c   1.000
_cell.angle_alpha   90.00
_cell.angle_beta   90.00
_cell.angle_gamma   90.00
#
_symmetry.space_group_name_H-M   'P 1'
#
loop_
_entity.id
_entity.type
_entity.pdbx_description
1 polymer ?
#
loop_
_entity_poly.entity_id
_entity_poly.type
_entity_poly.pdbx_seq_one_letter_code
_entity_poly.pdbx_strand_id
1 'polypeptide(L)'
;MSTLGAAGAALLTPGKLRASTAMPGAVDGRAASGGGRLALTGLGSTGDIYGELGVTPIINAAGTYTTMGGSLMAPEVMEAMRLGNENFVSIDDLEVAAGKKMAELCRMPEGYTGLVTAGAAAALLVGYAAILTGDNKQYIQQIPDLTGMPKSEVIIQKSHRYPFDHQIRQNGVKLIEVETRDELIAAINPRTAAMHFTNFLNDAGQIKVDEFVKIAQQHNLPAYNDAAADTPPISRLWEYTHMGYDLVTFSGGKDIRGPQAAGLLMGKQDLIRCALLNMSPQEDTIGRASKVGKEEICGMLKALEMFVASDQDAILKEYHAQLDHIGNAVGQIPGVTAQYQYNATAIANVTPRLAVSWDPSKIALTSRQVTQQLAATRPYSIMLAGDGDSKQPPQNPTIWVTAWMMQPGQENVIAERLSEILKSGAKAS
;
A
#
# COMPACT_ATOMS: atom_id res chain seq x y z
N MET A 1 55.59 -7.82 -25.01
CA MET A 1 56.51 -7.34 -23.97
C MET A 1 55.67 -6.62 -22.96
N SER A 2 55.49 -7.30 -21.93
CA SER A 2 55.74 -7.12 -20.49
C SER A 2 54.71 -6.19 -19.82
N THR A 3 54.11 -6.44 -18.66
CA THR A 3 54.32 -7.47 -17.60
C THR A 3 53.08 -7.41 -16.68
N LEU A 4 52.62 -8.57 -16.29
CA LEU A 4 51.63 -8.79 -15.24
C LEU A 4 52.15 -8.33 -13.85
N GLY A 5 51.30 -7.68 -13.08
CA GLY A 5 51.47 -7.46 -11.65
C GLY A 5 50.40 -8.23 -10.89
N ALA A 6 50.77 -9.35 -10.30
CA ALA A 6 49.92 -10.12 -9.38
C ALA A 6 49.91 -9.48 -8.01
N ALA A 7 48.72 -9.25 -7.43
CA ALA A 7 48.53 -8.91 -6.02
C ALA A 7 47.96 -10.13 -5.29
N GLY A 8 48.68 -10.58 -4.27
CA GLY A 8 48.49 -11.84 -3.60
C GLY A 8 47.25 -11.86 -2.67
N ALA A 9 46.63 -13.01 -2.66
CA ALA A 9 45.61 -13.39 -1.67
C ALA A 9 46.28 -13.74 -0.35
N ALA A 10 46.00 -13.02 0.70
CA ALA A 10 46.37 -13.39 2.07
C ALA A 10 45.37 -14.40 2.61
N LEU A 11 45.83 -15.65 2.75
CA LEU A 11 45.16 -16.73 3.46
C LEU A 11 45.17 -16.41 4.96
N LEU A 12 44.02 -16.14 5.55
CA LEU A 12 43.82 -16.09 6.99
C LEU A 12 43.71 -17.53 7.53
N THR A 13 44.66 -17.96 8.32
CA THR A 13 44.65 -19.20 9.08
C THR A 13 43.59 -19.19 10.18
N PRO A 14 42.88 -20.30 10.45
CA PRO A 14 41.87 -20.34 11.52
C PRO A 14 42.56 -20.39 12.89
N GLY A 15 42.45 -19.32 13.63
CA GLY A 15 42.81 -19.28 15.05
C GLY A 15 41.84 -20.12 15.89
N LYS A 16 42.36 -21.05 16.67
CA LYS A 16 41.61 -21.87 17.61
C LYS A 16 40.94 -21.00 18.66
N LEU A 17 39.64 -20.85 18.60
CA LEU A 17 38.81 -20.34 19.69
C LEU A 17 38.76 -21.42 20.80
N ARG A 18 39.37 -21.14 21.93
CA ARG A 18 39.16 -21.91 23.17
C ARG A 18 37.73 -21.74 23.65
N ALA A 19 36.98 -22.83 23.71
CA ALA A 19 35.69 -22.84 24.37
C ALA A 19 35.90 -22.58 25.88
N SER A 20 35.40 -21.45 26.36
CA SER A 20 35.21 -21.21 27.79
C SER A 20 33.87 -21.82 28.19
N THR A 21 33.92 -22.97 28.86
CA THR A 21 32.78 -23.58 29.52
C THR A 21 32.51 -22.85 30.84
N ALA A 22 31.60 -21.87 30.80
CA ALA A 22 30.89 -21.43 32.01
C ALA A 22 29.48 -21.02 31.57
N MET A 23 28.52 -21.91 31.78
CA MET A 23 27.10 -21.54 31.74
C MET A 23 26.82 -20.65 32.95
N PRO A 24 26.31 -19.41 32.78
CA PRO A 24 25.70 -18.71 33.90
C PRO A 24 24.37 -19.40 34.27
N GLY A 25 24.13 -19.52 35.54
CA GLY A 25 23.00 -20.25 36.12
C GLY A 25 21.64 -19.80 35.62
N ALA A 26 20.71 -20.73 35.70
CA ALA A 26 19.28 -20.54 35.43
C ALA A 26 18.78 -19.26 36.09
N VAL A 27 18.31 -18.33 35.26
CA VAL A 27 17.59 -17.15 35.72
C VAL A 27 16.18 -17.62 36.11
N ASP A 28 15.91 -17.54 37.40
CA ASP A 28 14.61 -17.84 38.00
C ASP A 28 13.53 -16.98 37.31
N GLY A 29 12.62 -17.65 36.61
CA GLY A 29 11.48 -17.04 35.91
C GLY A 29 10.42 -16.52 36.88
N ARG A 30 10.70 -15.44 37.58
CA ARG A 30 9.67 -14.62 38.22
C ARG A 30 9.40 -13.41 37.38
N ALA A 31 8.25 -13.43 36.71
CA ALA A 31 7.66 -12.30 36.05
C ALA A 31 7.58 -11.10 37.02
N ALA A 32 8.40 -10.11 36.80
CA ALA A 32 8.22 -8.79 37.39
C ALA A 32 7.05 -8.11 36.68
N SER A 33 5.87 -8.23 37.26
CA SER A 33 4.73 -7.37 36.98
C SER A 33 5.02 -5.96 37.51
N GLY A 34 5.70 -5.18 36.74
CA GLY A 34 5.97 -3.78 37.03
C GLY A 34 6.28 -3.10 35.70
N GLY A 35 5.26 -2.50 35.08
CA GLY A 35 5.40 -1.71 33.86
C GLY A 35 6.19 -0.42 34.10
N GLY A 36 7.47 -0.55 34.41
CA GLY A 36 8.41 0.54 34.34
C GLY A 36 8.67 0.84 32.85
N ARG A 37 8.11 1.94 32.32
CA ARG A 37 8.62 2.51 31.07
C ARG A 37 10.12 2.64 31.21
N LEU A 38 10.88 1.91 30.41
CA LEU A 38 12.32 2.16 30.27
C LEU A 38 12.47 3.65 29.95
N ALA A 39 13.24 4.36 30.76
CA ALA A 39 13.56 5.75 30.45
C ALA A 39 14.31 5.77 29.12
N LEU A 40 13.68 6.29 28.08
CA LEU A 40 14.32 6.47 26.80
C LEU A 40 15.43 7.50 26.97
N THR A 41 16.67 7.09 26.65
CA THR A 41 17.82 7.98 26.53
C THR A 41 18.18 8.09 25.07
N GLY A 42 18.42 9.30 24.56
CA GLY A 42 18.67 9.55 23.15
C GLY A 42 17.39 9.78 22.36
N LEU A 43 17.31 9.27 21.14
CA LEU A 43 16.18 9.51 20.22
C LEU A 43 14.83 9.08 20.83
N GLY A 44 13.87 9.99 20.83
CA GLY A 44 12.54 9.81 21.42
C GLY A 44 12.45 10.08 22.91
N SER A 45 13.53 10.54 23.56
CA SER A 45 13.57 10.82 25.00
C SER A 45 12.64 11.97 25.43
N THR A 46 12.36 12.91 24.53
CA THR A 46 11.43 14.04 24.75
C THR A 46 9.96 13.64 24.48
N GLY A 47 9.73 12.51 23.85
CA GLY A 47 8.42 12.09 23.34
C GLY A 47 8.05 12.71 21.98
N ASP A 48 8.92 13.57 21.43
CA ASP A 48 8.78 14.16 20.07
C ASP A 48 9.96 13.75 19.18
N ILE A 49 9.90 12.53 18.67
CA ILE A 49 10.96 11.97 17.85
C ILE A 49 11.19 12.74 16.54
N TYR A 50 10.17 13.34 15.98
CA TYR A 50 10.29 14.11 14.73
C TYR A 50 10.91 15.48 14.99
N GLY A 51 10.53 16.14 16.09
CA GLY A 51 11.17 17.39 16.52
C GLY A 51 12.65 17.20 16.83
N GLU A 52 13.03 16.09 17.49
CA GLU A 52 14.43 15.73 17.73
C GLU A 52 15.23 15.54 16.43
N LEU A 53 14.58 15.09 15.36
CA LEU A 53 15.17 14.93 14.02
C LEU A 53 15.06 16.20 13.14
N GLY A 54 14.42 17.26 13.63
CA GLY A 54 14.19 18.48 12.85
C GLY A 54 13.17 18.29 11.71
N VAL A 55 12.29 17.27 11.80
CA VAL A 55 11.25 16.98 10.82
C VAL A 55 9.92 17.54 11.28
N THR A 56 9.24 18.30 10.41
CA THR A 56 7.91 18.86 10.72
C THR A 56 6.82 17.80 10.52
N PRO A 57 6.01 17.49 11.54
CA PRO A 57 4.87 16.62 11.39
C PRO A 57 3.80 17.16 10.42
N ILE A 58 3.01 16.28 9.84
CA ILE A 58 2.01 16.59 8.81
C ILE A 58 0.60 16.36 9.37
N ILE A 59 -0.29 17.32 9.16
CA ILE A 59 -1.74 17.09 9.15
C ILE A 59 -2.08 16.55 7.76
N ASN A 60 -2.46 15.29 7.70
CA ASN A 60 -2.71 14.60 6.44
C ASN A 60 -4.19 14.70 6.04
N ALA A 61 -4.51 15.72 5.26
CA ALA A 61 -5.82 15.89 4.62
C ALA A 61 -5.79 15.51 3.12
N ALA A 62 -4.80 14.70 2.72
CA ALA A 62 -4.58 14.25 1.36
C ALA A 62 -4.98 12.79 1.12
N GLY A 63 -4.59 11.89 2.02
CA GLY A 63 -4.85 10.45 1.89
C GLY A 63 -3.61 9.59 2.15
N THR A 64 -3.70 8.32 1.80
CA THR A 64 -2.72 7.28 2.14
C THR A 64 -1.52 7.24 1.20
N TYR A 65 -0.87 8.37 0.99
CA TYR A 65 0.33 8.46 0.13
C TYR A 65 1.58 7.99 0.86
N THR A 66 2.39 7.16 0.20
CA THR A 66 3.67 6.65 0.73
C THR A 66 4.61 7.78 1.17
N THR A 67 4.64 8.89 0.43
CA THR A 67 5.47 10.07 0.72
C THR A 67 5.09 10.78 2.03
N MET A 68 3.91 10.48 2.58
CA MET A 68 3.42 11.04 3.85
C MET A 68 3.32 9.99 4.96
N GLY A 69 3.86 8.79 4.75
CA GLY A 69 3.85 7.71 5.73
C GLY A 69 2.62 6.78 5.65
N GLY A 70 1.78 6.91 4.62
CA GLY A 70 0.61 6.05 4.40
C GLY A 70 -0.50 6.35 5.40
N SER A 71 -0.73 5.47 6.36
CA SER A 71 -1.71 5.60 7.44
C SER A 71 -1.08 5.50 8.81
N LEU A 72 -1.81 5.92 9.85
CA LEU A 72 -1.42 5.69 11.24
C LEU A 72 -2.06 4.40 11.75
N MET A 73 -1.23 3.54 12.34
CA MET A 73 -1.67 2.30 12.97
C MET A 73 -2.37 2.56 14.30
N ALA A 74 -3.41 1.78 14.60
CA ALA A 74 -4.05 1.79 15.91
C ALA A 74 -3.10 1.24 17.00
N PRO A 75 -3.29 1.62 18.29
CA PRO A 75 -2.48 1.10 19.38
C PRO A 75 -2.46 -0.44 19.46
N GLU A 76 -3.57 -1.09 19.14
CA GLU A 76 -3.71 -2.54 19.13
C GLU A 76 -2.84 -3.21 18.05
N VAL A 77 -2.65 -2.53 16.91
CA VAL A 77 -1.75 -2.99 15.83
C VAL A 77 -0.30 -2.89 16.31
N MET A 78 0.07 -1.77 16.92
CA MET A 78 1.40 -1.58 17.50
C MET A 78 1.68 -2.60 18.60
N GLU A 79 0.69 -2.94 19.44
CA GLU A 79 0.82 -3.96 20.47
C GLU A 79 1.00 -5.35 19.87
N ALA A 80 0.28 -5.69 18.79
CA ALA A 80 0.49 -6.97 18.09
C ALA A 80 1.92 -7.08 17.52
N MET A 81 2.47 -5.99 16.97
CA MET A 81 3.87 -5.94 16.51
C MET A 81 4.84 -6.15 17.67
N ARG A 82 4.61 -5.48 18.81
CA ARG A 82 5.41 -5.63 20.03
C ARG A 82 5.41 -7.09 20.52
N LEU A 83 4.24 -7.72 20.58
CA LEU A 83 4.10 -9.13 20.96
C LEU A 83 4.79 -10.07 19.96
N GLY A 84 4.67 -9.79 18.67
CA GLY A 84 5.38 -10.52 17.60
C GLY A 84 6.90 -10.47 17.75
N ASN A 85 7.44 -9.39 18.37
CA ASN A 85 8.88 -9.27 18.61
C ASN A 85 9.41 -10.06 19.83
N GLU A 86 8.54 -10.59 20.69
CA GLU A 86 8.98 -11.27 21.93
C GLU A 86 9.57 -12.65 21.67
N ASN A 87 9.27 -13.28 20.53
CA ASN A 87 9.72 -14.63 20.23
C ASN A 87 10.27 -14.78 18.81
N PHE A 88 11.17 -15.74 18.62
CA PHE A 88 11.58 -16.21 17.31
C PHE A 88 10.57 -17.25 16.81
N VAL A 89 10.27 -17.19 15.51
CA VAL A 89 9.39 -18.14 14.83
C VAL A 89 9.95 -18.45 13.43
N SER A 90 9.56 -19.59 12.85
CA SER A 90 9.76 -19.86 11.45
C SER A 90 8.89 -18.88 10.65
N ILE A 91 9.50 -18.12 9.73
CA ILE A 91 8.76 -17.17 8.89
C ILE A 91 7.84 -17.92 7.93
N ASP A 92 8.29 -19.04 7.36
CA ASP A 92 7.46 -19.86 6.46
C ASP A 92 6.20 -20.38 7.20
N ASP A 93 6.35 -20.88 8.43
CA ASP A 93 5.21 -21.35 9.23
C ASP A 93 4.27 -20.21 9.61
N LEU A 94 4.83 -19.03 9.93
CA LEU A 94 4.05 -17.83 10.23
C LEU A 94 3.25 -17.36 9.02
N GLU A 95 3.85 -17.32 7.82
CA GLU A 95 3.16 -16.95 6.58
C GLU A 95 2.04 -17.94 6.24
N VAL A 96 2.26 -19.24 6.40
CA VAL A 96 1.22 -20.25 6.19
C VAL A 96 0.06 -20.06 7.18
N ALA A 97 0.36 -19.78 8.45
CA ALA A 97 -0.66 -19.49 9.47
C ALA A 97 -1.40 -18.17 9.17
N ALA A 98 -0.66 -17.14 8.76
CA ALA A 98 -1.22 -15.85 8.34
C ALA A 98 -2.18 -16.01 7.16
N GLY A 99 -1.80 -16.79 6.15
CA GLY A 99 -2.64 -17.08 4.99
C GLY A 99 -3.97 -17.75 5.34
N LYS A 100 -3.95 -18.70 6.28
CA LYS A 100 -5.18 -19.32 6.82
C LYS A 100 -6.08 -18.30 7.51
N LYS A 101 -5.49 -17.42 8.34
CA LYS A 101 -6.24 -16.37 9.03
C LYS A 101 -6.80 -15.33 8.07
N MET A 102 -6.05 -14.97 7.03
CA MET A 102 -6.53 -14.11 5.95
C MET A 102 -7.70 -14.74 5.19
N ALA A 103 -7.63 -16.05 4.87
CA ALA A 103 -8.71 -16.75 4.19
C ALA A 103 -10.02 -16.71 5.00
N GLU A 104 -9.93 -16.89 6.31
CA GLU A 104 -11.07 -16.76 7.24
C GLU A 104 -11.63 -15.33 7.24
N LEU A 105 -10.79 -14.34 7.54
CA LEU A 105 -11.19 -12.92 7.67
C LEU A 105 -11.74 -12.35 6.36
N CYS A 106 -11.11 -12.66 5.25
CA CYS A 106 -11.49 -12.20 3.92
C CYS A 106 -12.47 -13.14 3.21
N ARG A 107 -13.08 -14.10 3.93
CA ARG A 107 -14.13 -15.01 3.40
C ARG A 107 -13.75 -15.59 2.03
N MET A 108 -12.48 -16.00 1.87
CA MET A 108 -11.99 -16.48 0.58
C MET A 108 -12.69 -17.80 0.18
N PRO A 109 -12.86 -18.06 -1.13
CA PRO A 109 -13.37 -19.34 -1.60
C PRO A 109 -12.46 -20.51 -1.19
N GLU A 110 -13.01 -21.73 -1.19
CA GLU A 110 -12.21 -22.94 -1.00
C GLU A 110 -11.06 -23.01 -2.02
N GLY A 111 -9.88 -23.44 -1.58
CA GLY A 111 -8.67 -23.47 -2.41
C GLY A 111 -7.94 -22.14 -2.55
N TYR A 112 -8.39 -21.10 -1.83
CA TYR A 112 -7.70 -19.80 -1.74
C TYR A 112 -7.04 -19.61 -0.37
N THR A 113 -5.97 -18.83 -0.36
CA THR A 113 -5.22 -18.44 0.86
C THR A 113 -4.51 -17.11 0.60
N GLY A 114 -3.61 -16.68 1.49
CA GLY A 114 -2.88 -15.44 1.29
C GLY A 114 -1.45 -15.48 1.86
N LEU A 115 -0.72 -14.41 1.60
CA LEU A 115 0.58 -14.06 2.18
C LEU A 115 0.58 -12.60 2.60
N VAL A 116 1.32 -12.29 3.65
CA VAL A 116 1.70 -10.91 3.95
C VAL A 116 2.99 -10.60 3.20
N THR A 117 3.00 -9.54 2.43
CA THR A 117 4.13 -9.12 1.59
C THR A 117 4.67 -7.77 2.04
N ALA A 118 5.85 -7.39 1.55
CA ALA A 118 6.42 -6.06 1.82
C ALA A 118 5.70 -4.97 0.99
N GLY A 119 4.39 -4.81 1.21
CA GLY A 119 3.50 -3.92 0.49
C GLY A 119 2.94 -4.52 -0.80
N ALA A 120 1.92 -3.84 -1.37
CA ALA A 120 1.26 -4.27 -2.62
C ALA A 120 2.22 -4.37 -3.82
N ALA A 121 3.23 -3.50 -3.89
CA ALA A 121 4.23 -3.55 -4.94
C ALA A 121 5.05 -4.84 -4.91
N ALA A 122 5.45 -5.30 -3.71
CA ALA A 122 6.10 -6.60 -3.56
C ALA A 122 5.14 -7.75 -3.86
N ALA A 123 3.85 -7.63 -3.52
CA ALA A 123 2.83 -8.61 -3.90
C ALA A 123 2.74 -8.78 -5.43
N LEU A 124 2.74 -7.67 -6.19
CA LEU A 124 2.81 -7.72 -7.66
C LEU A 124 4.07 -8.45 -8.14
N LEU A 125 5.23 -8.11 -7.58
CA LEU A 125 6.51 -8.74 -7.95
C LEU A 125 6.45 -10.26 -7.75
N VAL A 126 6.16 -10.70 -6.52
CA VAL A 126 6.23 -12.15 -6.18
C VAL A 126 5.07 -12.95 -6.75
N GLY A 127 3.90 -12.33 -6.95
CA GLY A 127 2.76 -12.96 -7.59
C GLY A 127 3.03 -13.26 -9.07
N TYR A 128 3.66 -12.35 -9.81
CA TYR A 128 4.09 -12.62 -11.18
C TYR A 128 5.26 -13.61 -11.24
N ALA A 129 6.18 -13.54 -10.29
CA ALA A 129 7.21 -14.54 -10.16
C ALA A 129 6.61 -15.94 -10.00
N ALA A 130 5.61 -16.10 -9.14
CA ALA A 130 4.89 -17.36 -8.92
C ALA A 130 4.24 -17.91 -10.21
N ILE A 131 3.58 -17.03 -10.97
CA ILE A 131 2.95 -17.42 -12.26
C ILE A 131 3.99 -17.89 -13.27
N LEU A 132 5.15 -17.24 -13.32
CA LEU A 132 6.20 -17.56 -14.30
C LEU A 132 6.99 -18.81 -13.95
N THR A 133 7.30 -18.99 -12.66
CA THR A 133 8.25 -20.00 -12.21
C THR A 133 7.59 -21.28 -11.68
N GLY A 134 6.35 -21.17 -11.21
CA GLY A 134 5.77 -22.24 -10.41
C GLY A 134 6.69 -22.58 -9.23
N ASP A 135 6.93 -23.87 -8.99
CA ASP A 135 7.90 -24.38 -8.01
C ASP A 135 9.23 -24.85 -8.65
N ASN A 136 9.47 -24.47 -9.89
CA ASN A 136 10.71 -24.81 -10.61
C ASN A 136 11.87 -23.96 -10.07
N LYS A 137 12.76 -24.58 -9.29
CA LYS A 137 13.90 -23.92 -8.67
C LYS A 137 14.82 -23.22 -9.67
N GLN A 138 15.04 -23.80 -10.86
CA GLN A 138 15.87 -23.18 -11.89
C GLN A 138 15.23 -21.87 -12.38
N TYR A 139 13.93 -21.86 -12.63
CA TYR A 139 13.21 -20.64 -13.06
C TYR A 139 13.18 -19.59 -11.97
N ILE A 140 12.98 -19.98 -10.69
CA ILE A 140 13.04 -19.07 -9.53
C ILE A 140 14.38 -18.32 -9.48
N GLN A 141 15.50 -19.03 -9.69
CA GLN A 141 16.83 -18.44 -9.67
C GLN A 141 17.19 -17.68 -10.95
N GLN A 142 16.55 -18.01 -12.08
CA GLN A 142 16.85 -17.45 -13.38
C GLN A 142 16.19 -16.09 -13.62
N ILE A 143 14.93 -15.89 -13.15
CA ILE A 143 14.24 -14.62 -13.38
C ILE A 143 15.05 -13.45 -12.79
N PRO A 144 15.10 -12.32 -13.49
CA PRO A 144 14.27 -11.85 -14.59
C PRO A 144 14.72 -12.26 -16.01
N ASP A 145 15.71 -13.11 -16.16
CA ASP A 145 16.06 -13.67 -17.48
C ASP A 145 15.06 -14.77 -17.85
N LEU A 146 14.19 -14.50 -18.83
CA LEU A 146 13.18 -15.44 -19.31
C LEU A 146 13.63 -16.31 -20.49
N THR A 147 14.92 -16.32 -20.80
CA THR A 147 15.48 -17.12 -21.91
C THR A 147 15.17 -18.61 -21.68
N GLY A 148 14.51 -19.23 -22.66
CA GLY A 148 14.12 -20.65 -22.58
C GLY A 148 12.88 -20.93 -21.72
N MET A 149 12.32 -19.96 -21.04
CA MET A 149 11.06 -20.12 -20.31
C MET A 149 9.85 -20.07 -21.25
N PRO A 150 8.80 -20.88 -20.99
CA PRO A 150 7.65 -20.95 -21.88
C PRO A 150 6.78 -19.71 -21.89
N LYS A 151 6.78 -18.93 -20.79
CA LYS A 151 5.93 -17.77 -20.56
C LYS A 151 6.78 -16.52 -20.37
N SER A 152 6.39 -15.41 -21.04
CA SER A 152 7.17 -14.17 -21.03
C SER A 152 6.34 -12.92 -21.30
N GLU A 153 5.01 -13.05 -21.44
CA GLU A 153 4.14 -11.94 -21.81
C GLU A 153 2.97 -11.82 -20.80
N VAL A 154 2.61 -10.59 -20.45
CA VAL A 154 1.43 -10.26 -19.62
C VAL A 154 0.55 -9.29 -20.39
N ILE A 155 -0.72 -9.63 -20.55
CA ILE A 155 -1.69 -8.77 -21.23
C ILE A 155 -2.25 -7.75 -20.22
N ILE A 156 -2.29 -6.48 -20.64
CA ILE A 156 -2.84 -5.36 -19.87
C ILE A 156 -3.60 -4.42 -20.79
N GLN A 157 -4.70 -3.81 -20.32
CA GLN A 157 -5.33 -2.73 -21.07
C GLN A 157 -4.38 -1.52 -21.13
N LYS A 158 -4.27 -0.87 -22.26
CA LYS A 158 -3.44 0.31 -22.46
C LYS A 158 -3.82 1.43 -21.49
N SER A 159 -5.12 1.62 -21.27
CA SER A 159 -5.68 2.55 -20.29
C SER A 159 -5.38 2.18 -18.83
N HIS A 160 -4.96 0.94 -18.54
CA HIS A 160 -4.58 0.45 -17.23
C HIS A 160 -3.08 0.53 -16.94
N ARG A 161 -2.27 1.09 -17.86
CA ARG A 161 -0.85 1.33 -17.62
C ARG A 161 -0.67 2.41 -16.54
N TYR A 162 0.21 2.13 -15.57
CA TYR A 162 0.42 2.96 -14.40
C TYR A 162 1.82 2.76 -13.81
N PRO A 163 2.31 3.65 -12.91
CA PRO A 163 3.71 3.58 -12.44
C PRO A 163 4.08 2.24 -11.76
N PHE A 164 3.13 1.56 -11.11
CA PHE A 164 3.40 0.30 -10.40
C PHE A 164 3.44 -0.93 -11.31
N ASP A 165 3.10 -0.83 -12.61
CA ASP A 165 3.36 -1.91 -13.57
C ASP A 165 4.86 -2.22 -13.72
N HIS A 166 5.71 -1.34 -13.16
CA HIS A 166 7.15 -1.57 -13.07
C HIS A 166 7.46 -2.88 -12.34
N GLN A 167 6.73 -3.22 -11.27
CA GLN A 167 6.93 -4.46 -10.50
C GLN A 167 6.58 -5.70 -11.31
N ILE A 168 5.64 -5.59 -12.24
CA ILE A 168 5.32 -6.66 -13.20
C ILE A 168 6.52 -6.86 -14.14
N ARG A 169 7.01 -5.76 -14.72
CA ARG A 169 8.15 -5.76 -15.67
C ARG A 169 9.48 -6.18 -15.04
N GLN A 170 9.65 -6.00 -13.73
CA GLN A 170 10.83 -6.47 -13.00
C GLN A 170 11.05 -7.98 -13.12
N ASN A 171 9.99 -8.75 -13.37
CA ASN A 171 10.09 -10.18 -13.64
C ASN A 171 10.62 -10.51 -15.05
N GLY A 172 10.98 -9.52 -15.86
CA GLY A 172 11.49 -9.70 -17.23
C GLY A 172 10.38 -9.82 -18.29
N VAL A 173 9.10 -9.79 -17.92
CA VAL A 173 7.98 -9.95 -18.85
C VAL A 173 7.80 -8.74 -19.74
N LYS A 174 7.30 -8.99 -20.95
CA LYS A 174 6.80 -7.97 -21.85
C LYS A 174 5.32 -7.72 -21.58
N LEU A 175 4.93 -6.45 -21.36
CA LEU A 175 3.53 -6.07 -21.30
C LEU A 175 2.99 -5.95 -22.73
N ILE A 176 1.90 -6.68 -23.01
CA ILE A 176 1.15 -6.64 -24.27
C ILE A 176 -0.06 -5.74 -24.05
N GLU A 177 0.00 -4.56 -24.63
CA GLU A 177 -1.04 -3.55 -24.46
C GLU A 177 -2.19 -3.79 -25.44
N VAL A 178 -3.39 -3.88 -24.89
CA VAL A 178 -4.66 -4.05 -25.64
C VAL A 178 -5.68 -3.05 -25.07
N GLU A 179 -6.74 -2.76 -25.81
CA GLU A 179 -7.80 -1.89 -25.27
C GLU A 179 -9.19 -2.49 -25.46
N THR A 180 -9.41 -3.18 -26.58
CA THR A 180 -10.69 -3.81 -26.89
C THR A 180 -10.68 -5.30 -26.57
N ARG A 181 -11.88 -5.89 -26.46
CA ARG A 181 -12.03 -7.33 -26.27
C ARG A 181 -11.39 -8.14 -27.42
N ASP A 182 -11.57 -7.70 -28.66
CA ASP A 182 -11.04 -8.41 -29.82
C ASP A 182 -9.52 -8.35 -29.86
N GLU A 183 -8.92 -7.19 -29.52
CA GLU A 183 -7.47 -7.06 -29.38
C GLU A 183 -6.93 -7.97 -28.28
N LEU A 184 -7.64 -8.07 -27.14
CA LEU A 184 -7.24 -8.93 -26.03
C LEU A 184 -7.21 -10.39 -26.46
N ILE A 185 -8.31 -10.88 -27.10
CA ILE A 185 -8.39 -12.28 -27.56
C ILE A 185 -7.30 -12.55 -28.62
N ALA A 186 -7.08 -11.63 -29.56
CA ALA A 186 -6.05 -11.77 -30.58
C ALA A 186 -4.61 -11.76 -30.03
N ALA A 187 -4.39 -11.12 -28.86
CA ALA A 187 -3.08 -11.05 -28.20
C ALA A 187 -2.71 -12.34 -27.46
N ILE A 188 -3.68 -13.20 -27.15
CA ILE A 188 -3.44 -14.46 -26.43
C ILE A 188 -2.65 -15.41 -27.32
N ASN A 189 -1.50 -15.88 -26.79
CA ASN A 189 -0.62 -16.79 -27.50
C ASN A 189 0.12 -17.72 -26.50
N PRO A 190 0.88 -18.74 -26.94
CA PRO A 190 1.56 -19.67 -26.04
C PRO A 190 2.53 -19.03 -25.03
N ARG A 191 3.05 -17.82 -25.29
CA ARG A 191 3.91 -17.09 -24.37
C ARG A 191 3.16 -16.27 -23.33
N THR A 192 1.85 -16.12 -23.46
CA THR A 192 1.03 -15.38 -22.49
C THR A 192 1.06 -16.08 -21.12
N ALA A 193 1.58 -15.39 -20.11
CA ALA A 193 1.68 -15.87 -18.74
C ALA A 193 0.41 -15.57 -17.93
N ALA A 194 -0.10 -14.36 -18.06
CA ALA A 194 -1.25 -13.88 -17.29
C ALA A 194 -1.91 -12.67 -17.94
N MET A 195 -3.07 -12.29 -17.36
CA MET A 195 -3.77 -11.07 -17.66
C MET A 195 -3.80 -10.17 -16.41
N HIS A 196 -3.44 -8.89 -16.54
CA HIS A 196 -3.36 -7.93 -15.43
C HIS A 196 -4.50 -6.91 -15.49
N PHE A 197 -5.17 -6.72 -14.35
CA PHE A 197 -6.21 -5.72 -14.18
C PHE A 197 -5.86 -4.72 -13.08
N THR A 198 -5.98 -3.42 -13.35
CA THR A 198 -5.74 -2.34 -12.39
C THR A 198 -7.08 -1.71 -12.00
N ASN A 199 -7.58 -2.04 -10.82
CA ASN A 199 -8.96 -1.72 -10.44
C ASN A 199 -9.31 -0.24 -10.43
N PHE A 200 -8.44 0.62 -9.89
CA PHE A 200 -8.75 2.06 -9.84
C PHE A 200 -8.84 2.71 -11.24
N LEU A 201 -8.41 2.01 -12.28
CA LEU A 201 -8.53 2.42 -13.69
C LEU A 201 -9.68 1.72 -14.44
N ASN A 202 -10.55 0.98 -13.74
CA ASN A 202 -11.66 0.26 -14.35
C ASN A 202 -12.49 1.12 -15.31
N ASP A 203 -12.76 2.38 -14.96
CA ASP A 203 -13.59 3.24 -15.80
C ASP A 203 -12.83 3.79 -17.02
N ALA A 204 -11.51 3.83 -16.96
CA ALA A 204 -10.67 4.21 -18.09
C ALA A 204 -10.59 3.10 -19.14
N GLY A 205 -10.65 1.83 -18.73
CA GLY A 205 -10.59 0.68 -19.62
C GLY A 205 -11.92 0.38 -20.31
N GLN A 206 -11.86 -0.19 -21.50
CA GLN A 206 -13.08 -0.64 -22.21
C GLN A 206 -13.60 -1.94 -21.60
N ILE A 207 -12.72 -2.87 -21.25
CA ILE A 207 -13.08 -4.16 -20.66
C ILE A 207 -13.16 -3.99 -19.14
N LYS A 208 -14.32 -4.26 -18.55
CA LYS A 208 -14.54 -4.08 -17.11
C LYS A 208 -14.08 -5.29 -16.31
N VAL A 209 -13.95 -5.08 -15.00
CA VAL A 209 -13.35 -6.04 -14.05
C VAL A 209 -13.96 -7.45 -14.14
N ASP A 210 -15.27 -7.55 -14.27
CA ASP A 210 -15.99 -8.83 -14.33
C ASP A 210 -15.88 -9.51 -15.70
N GLU A 211 -15.86 -8.75 -16.79
CA GLU A 211 -15.65 -9.29 -18.14
C GLU A 211 -14.21 -9.76 -18.33
N PHE A 212 -13.24 -8.98 -17.81
CA PHE A 212 -11.82 -9.28 -17.94
C PHE A 212 -11.46 -10.64 -17.33
N VAL A 213 -11.91 -10.92 -16.11
CA VAL A 213 -11.65 -12.20 -15.46
C VAL A 213 -12.36 -13.37 -16.16
N LYS A 214 -13.57 -13.17 -16.70
CA LYS A 214 -14.28 -14.18 -17.49
C LYS A 214 -13.52 -14.56 -18.77
N ILE A 215 -12.93 -13.58 -19.46
CA ILE A 215 -12.08 -13.86 -20.63
C ILE A 215 -10.85 -14.68 -20.22
N ALA A 216 -10.19 -14.32 -19.13
CA ALA A 216 -9.04 -15.07 -18.62
C ALA A 216 -9.40 -16.53 -18.34
N GLN A 217 -10.53 -16.77 -17.66
CA GLN A 217 -11.05 -18.11 -17.36
C GLN A 217 -11.35 -18.92 -18.62
N GLN A 218 -11.99 -18.30 -19.63
CA GLN A 218 -12.30 -18.95 -20.92
C GLN A 218 -11.06 -19.43 -21.67
N HIS A 219 -9.93 -18.75 -21.44
CA HIS A 219 -8.65 -19.07 -22.08
C HIS A 219 -7.66 -19.80 -21.16
N ASN A 220 -8.09 -20.21 -19.96
CA ASN A 220 -7.25 -20.87 -18.95
C ASN A 220 -5.97 -20.06 -18.62
N LEU A 221 -6.08 -18.75 -18.55
CA LEU A 221 -5.00 -17.85 -18.17
C LEU A 221 -5.21 -17.33 -16.74
N PRO A 222 -4.15 -17.26 -15.93
CA PRO A 222 -4.22 -16.56 -14.65
C PRO A 222 -4.62 -15.10 -14.83
N ALA A 223 -5.58 -14.63 -14.02
CA ALA A 223 -5.96 -13.24 -13.90
C ALA A 223 -5.44 -12.66 -12.58
N TYR A 224 -4.67 -11.59 -12.64
CA TYR A 224 -4.16 -10.88 -11.47
C TYR A 224 -4.78 -9.50 -11.35
N ASN A 225 -5.37 -9.20 -10.19
CA ASN A 225 -6.05 -7.95 -9.91
C ASN A 225 -5.27 -7.09 -8.92
N ASP A 226 -4.88 -5.89 -9.32
CA ASP A 226 -4.34 -4.88 -8.41
C ASP A 226 -5.48 -4.05 -7.81
N ALA A 227 -5.86 -4.42 -6.58
CA ALA A 227 -6.86 -3.77 -5.74
C ALA A 227 -6.23 -2.97 -4.59
N ALA A 228 -4.97 -2.53 -4.74
CA ALA A 228 -4.19 -1.90 -3.67
C ALA A 228 -4.86 -0.68 -3.02
N ALA A 229 -5.82 -0.02 -3.69
CA ALA A 229 -6.47 1.20 -3.21
C ALA A 229 -8.01 1.07 -3.08
N ASP A 230 -8.54 -0.16 -3.01
CA ASP A 230 -9.97 -0.39 -3.18
C ASP A 230 -10.78 -0.45 -1.88
N THR A 231 -10.12 -0.48 -0.74
CA THR A 231 -10.78 -0.37 0.57
C THR A 231 -10.87 1.08 1.03
N PRO A 232 -11.96 1.49 1.71
CA PRO A 232 -13.23 0.80 1.87
C PRO A 232 -14.03 0.70 0.56
N PRO A 233 -15.10 -0.12 0.44
CA PRO A 233 -15.78 -0.88 1.49
C PRO A 233 -15.08 -2.21 1.84
N ILE A 234 -15.43 -2.79 2.99
CA ILE A 234 -14.86 -4.06 3.47
C ILE A 234 -15.10 -5.20 2.46
N SER A 235 -16.24 -5.19 1.76
CA SER A 235 -16.62 -6.23 0.80
C SER A 235 -15.58 -6.45 -0.31
N ARG A 236 -14.78 -5.44 -0.63
CA ARG A 236 -13.70 -5.55 -1.63
C ARG A 236 -12.68 -6.64 -1.30
N LEU A 237 -12.49 -6.94 -0.01
CA LEU A 237 -11.57 -7.99 0.43
C LEU A 237 -11.95 -9.40 -0.04
N TRP A 238 -13.21 -9.64 -0.42
CA TRP A 238 -13.67 -10.95 -0.93
C TRP A 238 -14.27 -10.91 -2.33
N GLU A 239 -14.73 -9.77 -2.82
CA GLU A 239 -15.41 -9.67 -4.10
C GLU A 239 -14.59 -10.24 -5.27
N TYR A 240 -13.30 -9.87 -5.35
CA TYR A 240 -12.47 -10.24 -6.50
C TYR A 240 -12.08 -11.72 -6.51
N THR A 241 -11.81 -12.32 -5.35
CA THR A 241 -11.57 -13.76 -5.25
C THR A 241 -12.82 -14.57 -5.60
N HIS A 242 -14.01 -14.06 -5.20
CA HIS A 242 -15.29 -14.66 -5.59
C HIS A 242 -15.64 -14.44 -7.06
N MET A 243 -15.16 -13.38 -7.72
CA MET A 243 -15.24 -13.22 -9.17
C MET A 243 -14.37 -14.25 -9.92
N GLY A 244 -13.40 -14.85 -9.23
CA GLY A 244 -12.50 -15.85 -9.77
C GLY A 244 -11.16 -15.35 -10.26
N TYR A 245 -10.70 -14.18 -9.78
CA TYR A 245 -9.31 -13.76 -9.95
C TYR A 245 -8.38 -14.73 -9.25
N ASP A 246 -7.32 -15.14 -9.93
CA ASP A 246 -6.35 -16.10 -9.41
C ASP A 246 -5.43 -15.50 -8.35
N LEU A 247 -5.10 -14.22 -8.50
CA LEU A 247 -4.37 -13.41 -7.53
C LEU A 247 -5.01 -12.02 -7.39
N VAL A 248 -5.02 -11.52 -6.16
CA VAL A 248 -5.50 -10.17 -5.80
C VAL A 248 -4.55 -9.56 -4.79
N THR A 249 -4.21 -8.28 -4.93
CA THR A 249 -3.35 -7.60 -3.96
C THR A 249 -4.02 -6.37 -3.34
N PHE A 250 -3.77 -6.15 -2.04
CA PHE A 250 -4.17 -4.96 -1.29
C PHE A 250 -2.97 -4.34 -0.58
N SER A 251 -2.98 -3.01 -0.42
CA SER A 251 -1.98 -2.30 0.37
C SER A 251 -2.40 -2.24 1.84
N GLY A 252 -1.60 -2.80 2.73
CA GLY A 252 -1.89 -2.81 4.17
C GLY A 252 -1.75 -1.44 4.84
N GLY A 253 -0.87 -0.59 4.33
CA GLY A 253 -0.63 0.76 4.84
C GLY A 253 -1.63 1.82 4.35
N LYS A 254 -2.76 1.41 3.76
CA LYS A 254 -3.86 2.31 3.37
C LYS A 254 -4.99 2.24 4.40
N ASP A 255 -6.22 2.07 3.99
CA ASP A 255 -7.38 2.12 4.89
C ASP A 255 -7.45 0.97 5.91
N ILE A 256 -6.82 -0.16 5.60
CA ILE A 256 -6.66 -1.27 6.56
C ILE A 256 -5.83 -0.83 7.78
N ARG A 257 -5.02 0.24 7.65
CA ARG A 257 -4.20 0.84 8.72
C ARG A 257 -3.23 -0.14 9.37
N GLY A 258 -2.71 -1.07 8.58
CA GLY A 258 -1.58 -1.93 8.94
C GLY A 258 -0.24 -1.21 8.80
N PRO A 259 0.88 -1.92 9.06
CA PRO A 259 2.21 -1.38 8.80
C PRO A 259 2.34 -0.92 7.35
N GLN A 260 2.91 0.27 7.13
CA GLN A 260 3.05 0.83 5.78
C GLN A 260 3.87 -0.09 4.86
N ALA A 261 4.84 -0.78 5.42
CA ALA A 261 5.66 -1.76 4.72
C ALA A 261 4.94 -3.12 4.49
N ALA A 262 3.66 -3.26 4.84
CA ALA A 262 2.93 -4.51 4.66
C ALA A 262 1.85 -4.40 3.59
N GLY A 263 1.55 -5.52 2.94
CA GLY A 263 0.48 -5.70 1.98
C GLY A 263 -0.05 -7.12 2.01
N LEU A 264 -1.16 -7.35 1.32
CA LEU A 264 -1.80 -8.65 1.22
C LEU A 264 -1.70 -9.14 -0.23
N LEU A 265 -1.23 -10.37 -0.41
CA LEU A 265 -1.38 -11.14 -1.64
C LEU A 265 -2.36 -12.27 -1.34
N MET A 266 -3.50 -12.29 -2.00
CA MET A 266 -4.54 -13.28 -1.84
C MET A 266 -4.77 -14.01 -3.15
N GLY A 267 -5.06 -15.30 -3.10
CA GLY A 267 -5.32 -16.03 -4.34
C GLY A 267 -5.33 -17.54 -4.19
N LYS A 268 -5.26 -18.24 -5.32
CA LYS A 268 -5.22 -19.69 -5.37
C LYS A 268 -4.03 -20.25 -4.60
N GLN A 269 -4.27 -21.28 -3.82
CA GLN A 269 -3.31 -21.84 -2.87
C GLN A 269 -2.00 -22.30 -3.54
N ASP A 270 -2.06 -22.84 -4.75
CA ASP A 270 -0.88 -23.24 -5.51
C ASP A 270 -0.01 -22.04 -5.93
N LEU A 271 -0.62 -20.96 -6.39
CA LEU A 271 0.08 -19.72 -6.74
C LEU A 271 0.66 -19.03 -5.49
N ILE A 272 -0.08 -19.00 -4.39
CA ILE A 272 0.40 -18.42 -3.13
C ILE A 272 1.60 -19.22 -2.59
N ARG A 273 1.56 -20.56 -2.66
CA ARG A 273 2.72 -21.41 -2.33
C ARG A 273 3.93 -21.09 -3.19
N CYS A 274 3.73 -20.93 -4.50
CA CYS A 274 4.82 -20.53 -5.41
C CYS A 274 5.32 -19.10 -5.14
N ALA A 275 4.46 -18.18 -4.72
CA ALA A 275 4.86 -16.82 -4.33
C ALA A 275 5.77 -16.86 -3.08
N LEU A 276 5.46 -17.69 -2.09
CA LEU A 276 6.30 -17.88 -0.90
C LEU A 276 7.71 -18.38 -1.28
N LEU A 277 7.84 -19.22 -2.31
CA LEU A 277 9.14 -19.68 -2.83
C LEU A 277 9.93 -18.57 -3.54
N ASN A 278 9.27 -17.50 -3.97
CA ASN A 278 9.88 -16.38 -4.70
C ASN A 278 10.13 -15.15 -3.83
N MET A 279 9.92 -15.22 -2.50
CA MET A 279 10.12 -14.11 -1.57
C MET A 279 11.04 -14.49 -0.39
N SER A 280 11.38 -13.51 0.43
CA SER A 280 12.02 -13.76 1.74
C SER A 280 11.14 -14.70 2.60
N PRO A 281 11.72 -15.71 3.30
CA PRO A 281 13.14 -15.84 3.65
C PRO A 281 14.01 -16.54 2.62
N GLN A 282 13.48 -16.99 1.48
CA GLN A 282 14.26 -17.67 0.46
C GLN A 282 15.40 -16.77 -0.07
N GLU A 283 16.60 -17.32 -0.25
CA GLU A 283 17.82 -16.52 -0.45
C GLU A 283 18.03 -16.05 -1.89
N ASP A 284 17.93 -16.96 -2.85
CA ASP A 284 18.24 -16.71 -4.26
C ASP A 284 16.95 -16.57 -5.07
N THR A 285 16.22 -15.47 -4.80
CA THR A 285 14.92 -15.19 -5.42
C THR A 285 14.76 -13.71 -5.70
N ILE A 286 13.93 -13.36 -6.68
CA ILE A 286 13.66 -11.98 -7.06
C ILE A 286 13.04 -11.15 -5.92
N GLY A 287 12.23 -11.77 -5.08
CA GLY A 287 11.57 -11.13 -3.94
C GLY A 287 12.39 -11.06 -2.66
N ARG A 288 13.65 -11.57 -2.66
CA ARG A 288 14.49 -11.60 -1.45
C ARG A 288 14.72 -10.22 -0.82
N ALA A 289 14.83 -9.19 -1.61
CA ALA A 289 15.02 -7.82 -1.13
C ALA A 289 13.74 -7.24 -0.49
N SER A 290 12.57 -7.73 -0.85
CA SER A 290 11.26 -7.31 -0.34
C SER A 290 10.90 -8.08 0.92
N LYS A 291 11.72 -7.93 1.98
CA LYS A 291 11.57 -8.66 3.24
C LYS A 291 10.47 -8.04 4.11
N VAL A 292 9.51 -8.85 4.54
CA VAL A 292 8.55 -8.52 5.60
C VAL A 292 8.95 -9.25 6.88
N GLY A 293 8.93 -8.56 8.01
CA GLY A 293 9.30 -9.13 9.31
C GLY A 293 8.10 -9.74 10.04
N LYS A 294 8.38 -10.58 11.03
CA LYS A 294 7.33 -11.20 11.86
C LYS A 294 6.44 -10.17 12.56
N GLU A 295 7.01 -9.02 12.89
CA GLU A 295 6.32 -7.91 13.54
C GLU A 295 5.27 -7.31 12.58
N GLU A 296 5.66 -7.04 11.32
CA GLU A 296 4.76 -6.53 10.30
C GLU A 296 3.68 -7.55 9.95
N ILE A 297 3.99 -8.86 9.92
CA ILE A 297 3.01 -9.91 9.67
C ILE A 297 1.95 -9.91 10.79
N CYS A 298 2.37 -9.89 12.06
CA CYS A 298 1.46 -9.84 13.21
C CYS A 298 0.62 -8.55 13.21
N GLY A 299 1.26 -7.40 12.98
CA GLY A 299 0.60 -6.10 12.88
C GLY A 299 -0.43 -6.06 11.75
N MET A 300 -0.08 -6.60 10.58
CA MET A 300 -0.96 -6.64 9.42
C MET A 300 -2.22 -7.48 9.66
N LEU A 301 -2.05 -8.66 10.27
CA LEU A 301 -3.19 -9.52 10.63
C LEU A 301 -4.11 -8.84 11.64
N LYS A 302 -3.54 -8.15 12.65
CA LYS A 302 -4.34 -7.41 13.64
C LYS A 302 -5.09 -6.25 13.00
N ALA A 303 -4.46 -5.51 12.11
CA ALA A 303 -5.10 -4.44 11.37
C ALA A 303 -6.24 -4.95 10.48
N LEU A 304 -6.03 -6.06 9.78
CA LEU A 304 -7.05 -6.71 8.96
C LEU A 304 -8.25 -7.17 9.80
N GLU A 305 -8.00 -7.80 10.96
CA GLU A 305 -9.05 -8.22 11.90
C GLU A 305 -9.90 -7.02 12.35
N MET A 306 -9.24 -5.93 12.75
CA MET A 306 -9.92 -4.69 13.17
C MET A 306 -10.70 -4.05 12.04
N PHE A 307 -10.13 -4.01 10.83
CA PHE A 307 -10.78 -3.43 9.66
C PHE A 307 -12.06 -4.20 9.29
N VAL A 308 -12.00 -5.53 9.27
CA VAL A 308 -13.18 -6.39 8.97
C VAL A 308 -14.27 -6.26 10.04
N ALA A 309 -13.90 -6.01 11.29
CA ALA A 309 -14.83 -5.83 12.40
C ALA A 309 -15.33 -4.38 12.56
N SER A 310 -14.82 -3.42 11.78
CA SER A 310 -15.13 -2.00 11.96
C SER A 310 -16.53 -1.63 11.47
N ASP A 311 -17.14 -0.63 12.13
CA ASP A 311 -18.38 0.00 11.69
C ASP A 311 -18.06 1.09 10.66
N GLN A 312 -18.13 0.72 9.38
CA GLN A 312 -17.82 1.61 8.26
C GLN A 312 -18.79 2.79 8.14
N ASP A 313 -20.05 2.61 8.54
CA ASP A 313 -21.05 3.69 8.50
C ASP A 313 -20.75 4.75 9.57
N ALA A 314 -20.34 4.32 10.77
CA ALA A 314 -19.90 5.23 11.82
C ALA A 314 -18.63 6.01 11.39
N ILE A 315 -17.65 5.34 10.80
CA ILE A 315 -16.43 5.97 10.29
C ILE A 315 -16.76 6.99 9.19
N LEU A 316 -17.61 6.62 8.25
CA LEU A 316 -18.03 7.51 7.16
C LEU A 316 -18.76 8.75 7.69
N LYS A 317 -19.61 8.58 8.72
CA LYS A 317 -20.30 9.68 9.38
C LYS A 317 -19.32 10.65 10.07
N GLU A 318 -18.25 10.14 10.67
CA GLU A 318 -17.19 10.97 11.25
C GLU A 318 -16.44 11.75 10.16
N TYR A 319 -16.10 11.13 9.04
CA TYR A 319 -15.48 11.83 7.92
C TYR A 319 -16.35 12.97 7.39
N HIS A 320 -17.66 12.74 7.27
CA HIS A 320 -18.58 13.79 6.88
C HIS A 320 -18.62 14.93 7.91
N ALA A 321 -18.69 14.63 9.20
CA ALA A 321 -18.72 15.67 10.24
C ALA A 321 -17.45 16.56 10.20
N GLN A 322 -16.27 15.96 10.01
CA GLN A 322 -15.01 16.71 9.88
C GLN A 322 -15.00 17.59 8.63
N LEU A 323 -15.43 17.05 7.48
CA LEU A 323 -15.47 17.79 6.21
C LEU A 323 -16.53 18.88 6.22
N ASP A 324 -17.71 18.65 6.84
CA ASP A 324 -18.76 19.65 7.02
C ASP A 324 -18.26 20.82 7.88
N HIS A 325 -17.51 20.54 8.95
CA HIS A 325 -16.91 21.58 9.77
C HIS A 325 -16.01 22.51 8.94
N ILE A 326 -15.12 21.95 8.12
CA ILE A 326 -14.25 22.70 7.23
C ILE A 326 -15.07 23.46 6.18
N GLY A 327 -16.00 22.77 5.51
CA GLY A 327 -16.84 23.34 4.45
C GLY A 327 -17.69 24.51 4.94
N ASN A 328 -18.29 24.39 6.12
CA ASN A 328 -19.10 25.45 6.73
C ASN A 328 -18.24 26.68 7.08
N ALA A 329 -17.02 26.48 7.58
CA ALA A 329 -16.12 27.58 7.92
C ALA A 329 -15.69 28.40 6.68
N VAL A 330 -15.27 27.70 5.61
CA VAL A 330 -14.81 28.37 4.39
C VAL A 330 -15.96 28.88 3.53
N GLY A 331 -17.12 28.24 3.56
CA GLY A 331 -18.31 28.60 2.80
C GLY A 331 -18.91 29.97 3.21
N GLN A 332 -18.53 30.51 4.38
CA GLN A 332 -18.91 31.87 4.82
C GLN A 332 -18.11 32.96 4.08
N ILE A 333 -17.06 32.61 3.35
CA ILE A 333 -16.19 33.57 2.65
C ILE A 333 -16.82 33.92 1.30
N PRO A 334 -17.06 35.20 0.97
CA PRO A 334 -17.69 35.60 -0.28
C PRO A 334 -16.91 35.09 -1.51
N GLY A 335 -17.58 34.31 -2.36
CA GLY A 335 -17.00 33.72 -3.56
C GLY A 335 -16.37 32.34 -3.37
N VAL A 336 -16.44 31.77 -2.17
CA VAL A 336 -16.02 30.38 -1.90
C VAL A 336 -17.24 29.45 -1.96
N THR A 337 -17.05 28.26 -2.53
CA THR A 337 -18.00 27.14 -2.52
C THR A 337 -17.30 25.90 -2.01
N ALA A 338 -17.99 25.11 -1.21
CA ALA A 338 -17.53 23.83 -0.71
C ALA A 338 -18.56 22.75 -1.04
N GLN A 339 -18.16 21.72 -1.77
CA GLN A 339 -19.06 20.68 -2.24
C GLN A 339 -18.40 19.31 -2.12
N TYR A 340 -19.19 18.29 -1.78
CA TYR A 340 -18.72 16.92 -1.80
C TYR A 340 -18.45 16.44 -3.22
N GLN A 341 -17.34 15.72 -3.34
CA GLN A 341 -16.99 14.97 -4.53
C GLN A 341 -16.67 13.54 -4.13
N TYR A 342 -17.33 12.61 -4.77
CA TYR A 342 -17.06 11.18 -4.62
C TYR A 342 -16.30 10.68 -5.83
N ASN A 343 -15.48 9.65 -5.65
CA ASN A 343 -14.93 8.93 -6.79
C ASN A 343 -16.08 8.39 -7.64
N ALA A 344 -16.07 8.71 -8.92
CA ALA A 344 -17.12 8.30 -9.84
C ALA A 344 -17.14 6.77 -10.04
N THR A 345 -16.02 6.11 -9.76
CA THR A 345 -15.84 4.68 -9.99
C THR A 345 -16.27 3.89 -8.77
N ALA A 346 -17.21 2.98 -8.96
CA ALA A 346 -17.69 2.10 -7.89
C ALA A 346 -16.67 1.06 -7.42
N ILE A 347 -15.45 1.00 -7.99
CA ILE A 347 -14.44 -0.04 -7.70
C ILE A 347 -13.28 0.46 -6.87
N ALA A 348 -12.92 1.76 -6.92
CA ALA A 348 -11.95 2.34 -5.99
C ALA A 348 -12.59 2.61 -4.62
N ASN A 349 -11.77 3.03 -3.63
CA ASN A 349 -12.31 3.41 -2.33
C ASN A 349 -13.37 4.52 -2.42
N VAL A 350 -14.37 4.44 -1.55
CA VAL A 350 -15.54 5.33 -1.55
C VAL A 350 -15.42 6.47 -0.53
N THR A 351 -14.22 6.86 -0.13
CA THR A 351 -14.03 7.94 0.84
C THR A 351 -14.48 9.30 0.28
N PRO A 352 -15.21 10.13 1.06
CA PRO A 352 -15.63 11.45 0.62
C PRO A 352 -14.46 12.42 0.50
N ARG A 353 -14.53 13.33 -0.49
CA ARG A 353 -13.64 14.47 -0.61
C ARG A 353 -14.45 15.75 -0.62
N LEU A 354 -13.93 16.81 -0.01
CA LEU A 354 -14.50 18.14 -0.06
C LEU A 354 -13.72 18.96 -1.10
N ALA A 355 -14.38 19.32 -2.20
CA ALA A 355 -13.85 20.27 -3.18
C ALA A 355 -14.16 21.69 -2.68
N VAL A 356 -13.12 22.47 -2.41
CA VAL A 356 -13.23 23.88 -2.04
C VAL A 356 -12.76 24.70 -3.24
N SER A 357 -13.68 25.44 -3.85
CA SER A 357 -13.45 26.27 -5.04
C SER A 357 -13.74 27.73 -4.74
N TRP A 358 -13.12 28.65 -5.46
CA TRP A 358 -13.40 30.08 -5.30
C TRP A 358 -13.37 30.83 -6.62
N ASP A 359 -14.13 31.93 -6.64
CA ASP A 359 -14.19 32.86 -7.75
C ASP A 359 -12.89 33.68 -7.85
N PRO A 360 -12.09 33.53 -8.92
CA PRO A 360 -10.83 34.25 -9.08
C PRO A 360 -11.01 35.76 -9.25
N SER A 361 -12.23 36.23 -9.54
CA SER A 361 -12.53 37.66 -9.55
C SER A 361 -12.61 38.25 -8.13
N LYS A 362 -12.94 37.42 -7.10
CA LYS A 362 -13.06 37.83 -5.72
C LYS A 362 -11.83 37.47 -4.87
N ILE A 363 -11.20 36.36 -5.15
CA ILE A 363 -10.02 35.87 -4.39
C ILE A 363 -8.85 35.66 -5.39
N ALA A 364 -7.79 36.46 -5.24
CA ALA A 364 -6.66 36.50 -6.15
C ALA A 364 -5.58 35.45 -5.85
N LEU A 365 -5.97 34.26 -5.39
CA LEU A 365 -5.07 33.14 -5.09
C LEU A 365 -5.31 32.00 -6.07
N THR A 366 -4.23 31.37 -6.51
CA THR A 366 -4.29 30.11 -7.25
C THR A 366 -4.34 28.93 -6.27
N SER A 367 -4.83 27.77 -6.70
CA SER A 367 -4.82 26.52 -5.91
C SER A 367 -3.43 26.21 -5.39
N ARG A 368 -2.41 26.39 -6.24
CA ARG A 368 -1.00 26.18 -5.88
C ARG A 368 -0.53 27.10 -4.75
N GLN A 369 -0.89 28.37 -4.77
CA GLN A 369 -0.52 29.31 -3.70
C GLN A 369 -1.18 28.94 -2.39
N VAL A 370 -2.44 28.51 -2.39
CA VAL A 370 -3.15 28.05 -1.20
C VAL A 370 -2.50 26.78 -0.65
N THR A 371 -2.22 25.78 -1.47
CA THR A 371 -1.57 24.54 -1.02
C THR A 371 -0.15 24.78 -0.48
N GLN A 372 0.62 25.70 -1.09
CA GLN A 372 1.95 26.07 -0.61
C GLN A 372 1.89 26.78 0.75
N GLN A 373 0.92 27.67 0.97
CA GLN A 373 0.76 28.35 2.26
C GLN A 373 0.32 27.37 3.36
N LEU A 374 -0.56 26.41 3.04
CA LEU A 374 -0.95 25.35 3.97
C LEU A 374 0.26 24.45 4.31
N ALA A 375 1.06 24.05 3.34
CA ALA A 375 2.26 23.27 3.55
C ALA A 375 3.33 24.01 4.39
N ALA A 376 3.33 25.34 4.34
CA ALA A 376 4.24 26.19 5.15
C ALA A 376 3.74 26.43 6.58
N THR A 377 2.55 25.99 6.94
CA THR A 377 1.98 26.14 8.30
C THR A 377 2.85 25.44 9.35
N ARG A 378 2.93 26.01 10.55
CA ARG A 378 3.67 25.46 11.70
C ARG A 378 2.78 25.52 12.95
N PRO A 379 2.92 24.61 13.91
CA PRO A 379 3.95 23.57 14.02
C PRO A 379 3.73 22.36 13.11
N TYR A 380 2.59 22.25 12.45
CA TYR A 380 2.26 21.16 11.51
C TYR A 380 2.14 21.68 10.08
N SER A 381 2.73 20.96 9.13
CA SER A 381 2.48 21.17 7.71
C SER A 381 1.11 20.58 7.33
N ILE A 382 0.25 21.31 6.63
CA ILE A 382 -1.06 20.81 6.18
C ILE A 382 -0.95 20.38 4.73
N MET A 383 -1.15 19.08 4.48
CA MET A 383 -1.05 18.50 3.14
C MET A 383 -2.44 18.10 2.62
N LEU A 384 -2.78 18.57 1.44
CA LEU A 384 -4.04 18.32 0.77
C LEU A 384 -3.91 17.29 -0.35
N ALA A 385 -5.03 16.67 -0.71
CA ALA A 385 -5.11 15.82 -1.90
C ALA A 385 -4.78 16.64 -3.16
N GLY A 386 -4.08 16.03 -4.11
CA GLY A 386 -3.94 16.58 -5.46
C GLY A 386 -5.30 16.66 -6.17
N ASP A 387 -5.30 17.28 -7.34
CA ASP A 387 -6.49 17.39 -8.22
C ASP A 387 -7.01 16.03 -8.73
N GLY A 388 -6.33 14.95 -8.33
CA GLY A 388 -6.55 13.62 -8.88
C GLY A 388 -6.13 13.56 -10.35
N ASP A 389 -6.41 12.45 -11.00
CA ASP A 389 -6.17 12.27 -12.44
C ASP A 389 -7.26 12.96 -13.30
N SER A 390 -7.77 14.10 -12.85
CA SER A 390 -8.76 14.86 -13.64
C SER A 390 -8.14 15.31 -14.95
N LYS A 391 -8.58 14.70 -16.05
CA LYS A 391 -8.18 15.09 -17.41
C LYS A 391 -8.66 16.49 -17.79
N GLN A 392 -9.52 17.09 -16.97
CA GLN A 392 -10.04 18.44 -17.17
C GLN A 392 -9.82 19.26 -15.89
N PRO A 393 -8.93 20.27 -15.92
CA PRO A 393 -8.77 21.18 -14.80
C PRO A 393 -10.11 21.91 -14.51
N PRO A 394 -10.45 22.13 -13.24
CA PRO A 394 -11.64 22.87 -12.87
C PRO A 394 -11.58 24.30 -13.43
N GLN A 395 -12.74 24.86 -13.79
CA GLN A 395 -12.83 26.24 -14.30
C GLN A 395 -12.34 27.28 -13.29
N ASN A 396 -12.61 27.04 -12.00
CA ASN A 396 -12.17 27.87 -10.89
C ASN A 396 -11.02 27.22 -10.15
N PRO A 397 -10.15 27.99 -9.47
CA PRO A 397 -9.17 27.44 -8.54
C PRO A 397 -9.87 26.55 -7.50
N THR A 398 -9.40 25.32 -7.36
CA THR A 398 -10.00 24.29 -6.51
C THR A 398 -8.92 23.53 -5.76
N ILE A 399 -9.19 23.21 -4.51
CA ILE A 399 -8.40 22.29 -3.69
C ILE A 399 -9.31 21.18 -3.13
N TRP A 400 -8.72 20.05 -2.79
CA TRP A 400 -9.46 18.91 -2.24
C TRP A 400 -8.96 18.56 -0.85
N VAL A 401 -9.89 18.43 0.07
CA VAL A 401 -9.64 18.02 1.45
C VAL A 401 -10.26 16.65 1.67
N THR A 402 -9.54 15.73 2.28
CA THR A 402 -10.06 14.43 2.69
C THR A 402 -9.97 14.27 4.20
N ALA A 403 -10.96 13.62 4.82
CA ALA A 403 -10.93 13.30 6.25
C ALA A 403 -10.23 11.97 6.54
N TRP A 404 -9.99 11.19 5.53
CA TRP A 404 -9.57 9.80 5.59
C TRP A 404 -8.38 9.53 6.54
N MET A 405 -7.38 10.42 6.54
CA MET A 405 -6.20 10.30 7.40
C MET A 405 -6.11 11.39 8.47
N MET A 406 -7.10 12.27 8.57
CA MET A 406 -7.15 13.26 9.64
C MET A 406 -7.35 12.60 11.00
N GLN A 407 -6.71 13.17 12.02
CA GLN A 407 -6.97 12.82 13.40
C GLN A 407 -8.03 13.76 13.98
N PRO A 408 -8.83 13.33 14.98
CA PRO A 408 -9.82 14.18 15.62
C PRO A 408 -9.25 15.52 16.09
N GLY A 409 -9.94 16.61 15.78
CA GLY A 409 -9.52 17.98 16.10
C GLY A 409 -8.66 18.66 15.02
N GLN A 410 -8.11 17.93 14.07
CA GLN A 410 -7.31 18.51 12.98
C GLN A 410 -8.18 19.27 11.97
N GLU A 411 -9.46 18.95 11.87
CA GLU A 411 -10.44 19.71 11.09
C GLU A 411 -10.53 21.17 11.51
N ASN A 412 -10.38 21.44 12.82
CA ASN A 412 -10.39 22.84 13.34
C ASN A 412 -9.18 23.63 12.82
N VAL A 413 -8.00 23.02 12.86
CA VAL A 413 -6.75 23.66 12.40
C VAL A 413 -6.82 23.94 10.90
N ILE A 414 -7.34 23.00 10.12
CA ILE A 414 -7.51 23.15 8.67
C ILE A 414 -8.53 24.26 8.36
N ALA A 415 -9.69 24.24 9.03
CA ALA A 415 -10.75 25.22 8.84
C ALA A 415 -10.29 26.65 9.14
N GLU A 416 -9.60 26.85 10.25
CA GLU A 416 -9.04 28.14 10.66
C GLU A 416 -8.00 28.62 9.63
N ARG A 417 -6.99 27.79 9.36
CA ARG A 417 -5.88 28.19 8.50
C ARG A 417 -6.27 28.41 7.05
N LEU A 418 -7.13 27.54 6.51
CA LEU A 418 -7.66 27.71 5.15
C LEU A 418 -8.52 28.96 5.04
N SER A 419 -9.36 29.27 6.06
CA SER A 419 -10.16 30.50 6.10
C SER A 419 -9.27 31.74 6.11
N GLU A 420 -8.21 31.77 6.90
CA GLU A 420 -7.26 32.89 6.95
C GLU A 420 -6.61 33.12 5.58
N ILE A 421 -6.11 32.06 4.95
CA ILE A 421 -5.45 32.12 3.64
C ILE A 421 -6.42 32.66 2.57
N LEU A 422 -7.65 32.12 2.49
CA LEU A 422 -8.63 32.57 1.50
C LEU A 422 -9.07 34.01 1.73
N LYS A 423 -9.24 34.45 2.98
CA LYS A 423 -9.55 35.85 3.33
C LYS A 423 -8.40 36.81 2.97
N SER A 424 -7.15 36.38 3.15
CA SER A 424 -5.98 37.21 2.81
C SER A 424 -5.85 37.45 1.30
N GLY A 425 -6.41 36.57 0.47
CA GLY A 425 -6.46 36.73 -0.97
C GLY A 425 -7.67 37.52 -1.51
N ALA A 426 -8.57 37.95 -0.61
CA ALA A 426 -9.74 38.71 -1.03
C ALA A 426 -9.35 40.05 -1.68
N LYS A 427 -9.92 40.34 -2.85
CA LYS A 427 -9.73 41.62 -3.54
C LYS A 427 -10.55 42.67 -2.80
N ALA A 428 -10.01 43.90 -2.72
CA ALA A 428 -10.77 45.05 -2.28
C ALA A 428 -11.97 45.23 -3.20
N SER A 429 -13.17 45.31 -2.66
CA SER A 429 -14.43 45.55 -3.38
C SER A 429 -14.51 46.96 -3.93
#